data_dec7d9c54a517c61b95d38a585e720ed
#
_entry.id   dec7d9c54a517c61b95d38a585e720ed
#
_cell.length_a   1.000
_cell.length_b   1.000
_cell.length_c   1.000
_cell.angle_alpha   90.00
_cell.angle_beta   90.00
_cell.angle_gamma   90.00
#
_symmetry.space_group_name_H-M   'P 1'
#
loop_
_entity.id
_entity.type
_entity.pdbx_description
1 polymer ?
#
loop_
_entity_poly.entity_id
_entity_poly.type
_entity_poly.pdbx_seq_one_letter_code
_entity_poly.pdbx_strand_id
1 'polypeptide(L)'
;MTENGLYIQMFSLHGLVRGNNLELGRDADTGGQVKYVIELGKALAEQDGVRQVDLFTRFLADNALSEDYAQRVERVAESFRIVRIQCGGRKYMRKELLWPHLDEFVDKTVKFIKNEKSLPDIVHGHYPDAGYTAMQLARIFGVPFIFTGHSLGRAKKQKLLAEGLKEDEMVRKYRIDQRIRIEEEILKYADLIVTSTHQEVREQYGMYHNGRLPDFRVLPPGIDIEKFYPYYHDLLPESERSETALYAQAKLLQELNRFFLHPNKPLILALCRPDKRKNIHGLIRAYGEAPDLQAMANLAVFAGIRRDISQMEENERDVLTQMLLAMDKYDLYGKMAIPKRHDFEHEVPELYRIAAAKRGVFVNPALTEPFGLTLLEASATGLPVVATNDGGPKDIIKNCGSGILVDPTDSGAIADAIREIISSNHSWDKFSKNGIMNVRQHYTWQHHAEAYRAEAERLVSAGQASDMAAVVPRDAIGRRLVRLN
;
A
#
# COMPACT_ATOMS: atom_id res chain seq x y z
N MET A 1 -7.62 30.78 10.28
CA MET A 1 -7.80 30.03 9.02
C MET A 1 -7.40 30.97 7.90
N THR A 2 -6.43 30.57 7.08
CA THR A 2 -6.07 31.35 5.89
C THR A 2 -7.29 31.36 4.97
N GLU A 3 -7.67 32.51 4.45
CA GLU A 3 -8.87 32.71 3.61
C GLU A 3 -8.93 31.81 2.34
N ASN A 4 -7.92 30.95 2.11
CA ASN A 4 -7.71 30.17 0.87
C ASN A 4 -7.46 28.67 1.03
N GLY A 5 -7.67 28.05 2.19
CA GLY A 5 -7.44 26.61 2.39
C GLY A 5 -5.98 26.19 2.57
N LEU A 6 -5.73 24.90 2.87
CA LEU A 6 -4.40 24.34 3.14
C LEU A 6 -3.56 24.18 1.87
N TYR A 7 -2.27 24.53 1.96
CA TYR A 7 -1.25 24.10 1.00
C TYR A 7 -0.36 23.01 1.62
N ILE A 8 -0.47 21.81 1.09
CA ILE A 8 0.21 20.61 1.58
C ILE A 8 1.36 20.27 0.65
N GLN A 9 2.57 20.11 1.19
CA GLN A 9 3.70 19.59 0.45
C GLN A 9 4.04 18.17 0.90
N MET A 10 3.93 17.20 0.00
CA MET A 10 4.28 15.80 0.20
C MET A 10 5.63 15.51 -0.45
N PHE A 11 6.42 14.62 0.15
CA PHE A 11 7.74 14.25 -0.34
C PHE A 11 7.85 12.73 -0.48
N SER A 12 8.24 12.25 -1.66
CA SER A 12 8.53 10.84 -1.96
C SER A 12 9.64 10.76 -3.00
N LEU A 13 10.88 10.49 -2.58
CA LEU A 13 12.06 10.72 -3.41
C LEU A 13 12.47 9.53 -4.26
N HIS A 14 12.37 8.31 -3.73
CA HIS A 14 12.73 7.09 -4.45
C HIS A 14 11.53 6.49 -5.20
N GLY A 15 11.83 5.61 -6.15
CA GLY A 15 10.87 5.00 -7.05
C GLY A 15 10.52 5.92 -8.23
N LEU A 16 9.74 5.37 -9.15
CA LEU A 16 9.30 6.05 -10.37
C LEU A 16 7.91 6.65 -10.15
N VAL A 17 7.88 7.95 -9.83
CA VAL A 17 6.65 8.69 -9.47
C VAL A 17 6.13 9.47 -10.67
N ARG A 18 4.92 9.14 -11.14
CA ARG A 18 4.14 9.90 -12.15
C ARG A 18 2.65 9.78 -11.85
N GLY A 19 1.84 10.69 -12.39
CA GLY A 19 0.40 10.80 -12.07
C GLY A 19 -0.47 9.68 -12.61
N ASN A 20 -0.08 9.10 -13.76
CA ASN A 20 -0.83 8.05 -14.46
C ASN A 20 0.10 6.93 -14.93
N ASN A 21 -0.48 5.77 -15.29
CA ASN A 21 0.24 4.62 -15.82
C ASN A 21 1.45 4.21 -14.96
N LEU A 22 1.23 4.04 -13.66
CA LEU A 22 2.27 3.69 -12.70
C LEU A 22 2.96 2.37 -13.09
N GLU A 23 4.30 2.37 -13.07
CA GLU A 23 5.10 1.18 -13.39
C GLU A 23 5.37 0.30 -12.16
N LEU A 24 4.31 -0.02 -11.41
CA LEU A 24 4.42 -0.78 -10.16
C LEU A 24 5.10 -2.13 -10.38
N GLY A 25 6.10 -2.43 -9.53
CA GLY A 25 6.85 -3.68 -9.60
C GLY A 25 7.96 -3.71 -10.64
N ARG A 26 8.23 -2.62 -11.35
CA ARG A 26 9.36 -2.51 -12.28
C ARG A 26 10.71 -2.72 -11.59
N ASP A 27 10.83 -2.23 -10.38
CA ASP A 27 11.99 -2.41 -9.51
C ASP A 27 11.56 -2.49 -8.03
N ALA A 28 12.52 -2.71 -7.14
CA ALA A 28 12.26 -2.87 -5.70
C ALA A 28 11.79 -1.59 -5.01
N ASP A 29 11.97 -0.42 -5.63
CA ASP A 29 11.65 0.90 -5.09
C ASP A 29 10.33 1.45 -5.63
N THR A 30 9.84 0.92 -6.78
CA THR A 30 8.60 1.34 -7.43
C THR A 30 7.45 0.39 -7.06
N GLY A 31 6.85 0.62 -5.90
CA GLY A 31 5.83 -0.27 -5.34
C GLY A 31 4.66 0.46 -4.68
N GLY A 32 4.11 -0.13 -3.63
CA GLY A 32 2.91 0.34 -2.93
C GLY A 32 3.00 1.77 -2.42
N GLN A 33 4.20 2.24 -2.00
CA GLN A 33 4.41 3.63 -1.59
C GLN A 33 4.12 4.62 -2.73
N VAL A 34 4.59 4.33 -3.96
CA VAL A 34 4.35 5.22 -5.12
C VAL A 34 2.84 5.34 -5.38
N LYS A 35 2.12 4.22 -5.36
CA LYS A 35 0.66 4.24 -5.49
C LYS A 35 0.02 5.04 -4.36
N TYR A 36 0.42 4.79 -3.11
CA TYR A 36 -0.11 5.46 -1.94
C TYR A 36 0.00 7.00 -2.04
N VAL A 37 1.17 7.54 -2.38
CA VAL A 37 1.35 9.00 -2.41
C VAL A 37 0.58 9.67 -3.56
N ILE A 38 0.39 8.99 -4.67
CA ILE A 38 -0.42 9.49 -5.80
C ILE A 38 -1.90 9.50 -5.43
N GLU A 39 -2.43 8.39 -4.91
CA GLU A 39 -3.84 8.31 -4.52
C GLU A 39 -4.17 9.26 -3.37
N LEU A 40 -3.28 9.38 -2.37
CA LEU A 40 -3.43 10.37 -1.31
C LEU A 40 -3.43 11.80 -1.86
N GLY A 41 -2.51 12.13 -2.76
CA GLY A 41 -2.45 13.45 -3.37
C GLY A 41 -3.70 13.81 -4.15
N LYS A 42 -4.27 12.86 -4.92
CA LYS A 42 -5.54 13.03 -5.63
C LYS A 42 -6.70 13.27 -4.65
N ALA A 43 -6.83 12.41 -3.64
CA ALA A 43 -7.92 12.49 -2.68
C ALA A 43 -7.87 13.76 -1.80
N LEU A 44 -6.67 14.23 -1.44
CA LEU A 44 -6.49 15.50 -0.73
C LEU A 44 -6.87 16.70 -1.60
N ALA A 45 -6.55 16.65 -2.90
CA ALA A 45 -6.90 17.71 -3.84
C ALA A 45 -8.41 17.88 -4.06
N GLU A 46 -9.19 16.84 -3.77
CA GLU A 46 -10.65 16.84 -3.84
C GLU A 46 -11.33 17.33 -2.55
N GLN A 47 -10.55 17.54 -1.47
CA GLN A 47 -11.10 17.97 -0.18
C GLN A 47 -11.39 19.47 -0.16
N ASP A 48 -12.60 19.85 0.27
CA ASP A 48 -12.90 21.22 0.60
C ASP A 48 -11.93 21.74 1.66
N GLY A 49 -11.40 22.95 1.45
CA GLY A 49 -10.40 23.54 2.35
C GLY A 49 -8.94 23.15 2.06
N VAL A 50 -8.67 22.35 1.01
CA VAL A 50 -7.33 22.14 0.46
C VAL A 50 -7.19 22.94 -0.84
N ARG A 51 -6.32 23.96 -0.84
CA ARG A 51 -6.11 24.79 -2.04
C ARG A 51 -5.07 24.24 -3.00
N GLN A 52 -4.08 23.50 -2.50
CA GLN A 52 -2.99 22.94 -3.30
C GLN A 52 -2.31 21.77 -2.62
N VAL A 53 -1.99 20.75 -3.39
CA VAL A 53 -1.11 19.64 -3.01
C VAL A 53 0.05 19.57 -3.99
N ASP A 54 1.29 19.59 -3.49
CA ASP A 54 2.49 19.38 -4.29
C ASP A 54 3.20 18.13 -3.82
N LEU A 55 3.41 17.16 -4.72
CA LEU A 55 4.22 15.98 -4.45
C LEU A 55 5.62 16.18 -5.03
N PHE A 56 6.58 16.37 -4.15
CA PHE A 56 7.99 16.54 -4.54
C PHE A 56 8.68 15.20 -4.69
N THR A 57 9.35 15.02 -5.82
CA THR A 57 10.13 13.83 -6.16
C THR A 57 11.37 14.18 -6.97
N ARG A 58 12.17 13.19 -7.35
CA ARG A 58 13.36 13.41 -8.17
C ARG A 58 13.03 13.63 -9.65
N PHE A 59 13.71 14.58 -10.26
CA PHE A 59 13.77 14.74 -11.70
C PHE A 59 14.68 13.67 -12.30
N LEU A 60 14.17 12.93 -13.30
CA LEU A 60 14.93 11.89 -13.99
C LEU A 60 14.86 12.15 -15.50
N ALA A 61 16.04 12.19 -16.15
CA ALA A 61 16.18 12.23 -17.61
C ALA A 61 17.13 11.09 -17.99
N ASP A 62 16.58 9.88 -17.97
CA ASP A 62 17.28 8.63 -18.25
C ASP A 62 16.68 8.00 -19.51
N ASN A 63 17.50 7.68 -20.51
CA ASN A 63 17.05 7.10 -21.78
C ASN A 63 16.34 5.73 -21.63
N ALA A 64 16.50 5.06 -20.49
CA ALA A 64 15.81 3.82 -20.16
C ALA A 64 14.40 4.03 -19.57
N LEU A 65 14.00 5.29 -19.33
CA LEU A 65 12.73 5.67 -18.71
C LEU A 65 11.86 6.48 -19.66
N SER A 66 10.56 6.59 -19.34
CA SER A 66 9.64 7.50 -20.03
C SER A 66 10.08 8.95 -19.86
N GLU A 67 9.84 9.79 -20.88
CA GLU A 67 10.07 11.23 -20.82
C GLU A 67 9.20 11.95 -19.77
N ASP A 68 8.12 11.33 -19.31
CA ASP A 68 7.27 11.85 -18.23
C ASP A 68 8.08 12.18 -16.97
N TYR A 69 9.10 11.39 -16.65
CA TYR A 69 9.97 11.60 -15.49
C TYR A 69 10.93 12.79 -15.65
N ALA A 70 11.08 13.30 -16.85
CA ALA A 70 11.87 14.50 -17.17
C ALA A 70 11.01 15.78 -17.21
N GLN A 71 9.72 15.69 -17.01
CA GLN A 71 8.83 16.83 -16.87
C GLN A 71 8.99 17.45 -15.48
N ARG A 72 9.41 18.72 -15.39
CA ARG A 72 9.68 19.38 -14.10
C ARG A 72 8.45 19.54 -13.22
N VAL A 73 7.32 19.87 -13.81
CA VAL A 73 6.03 19.99 -13.15
C VAL A 73 5.00 19.24 -13.98
N GLU A 74 4.38 18.23 -13.39
CA GLU A 74 3.30 17.45 -13.97
C GLU A 74 2.01 17.77 -13.22
N ARG A 75 1.01 18.32 -13.91
CA ARG A 75 -0.31 18.57 -13.32
C ARG A 75 -1.13 17.29 -13.38
N VAL A 76 -1.53 16.77 -12.22
CA VAL A 76 -2.31 15.52 -12.10
C VAL A 76 -3.80 15.82 -11.95
N ALA A 77 -4.14 16.89 -11.20
CA ALA A 77 -5.49 17.41 -11.03
C ALA A 77 -5.42 18.95 -10.93
N GLU A 78 -6.56 19.61 -10.78
CA GLU A 78 -6.62 21.08 -10.70
C GLU A 78 -5.75 21.63 -9.56
N SER A 79 -5.84 21.03 -8.37
CA SER A 79 -5.08 21.41 -7.16
C SER A 79 -4.02 20.37 -6.76
N PHE A 80 -3.63 19.44 -7.67
CA PHE A 80 -2.56 18.48 -7.42
C PHE A 80 -1.55 18.45 -8.55
N ARG A 81 -0.27 18.61 -8.21
CA ARG A 81 0.86 18.51 -9.14
C ARG A 81 2.03 17.74 -8.55
N ILE A 82 2.80 17.10 -9.42
CA ILE A 82 4.09 16.48 -9.09
C ILE A 82 5.18 17.47 -9.48
N VAL A 83 6.04 17.79 -8.53
CA VAL A 83 7.17 18.72 -8.72
C VAL A 83 8.47 17.92 -8.66
N ARG A 84 9.24 17.92 -9.75
CA ARG A 84 10.48 17.16 -9.85
C ARG A 84 11.70 18.02 -9.69
N ILE A 85 12.50 17.70 -8.67
CA ILE A 85 13.73 18.43 -8.28
C ILE A 85 14.94 17.56 -8.66
N GLN A 86 15.88 18.12 -9.43
CA GLN A 86 17.09 17.41 -9.79
C GLN A 86 18.06 17.35 -8.60
N CYS A 87 18.47 16.14 -8.19
CA CYS A 87 19.55 15.89 -7.25
C CYS A 87 20.28 14.59 -7.60
N GLY A 88 21.57 14.50 -7.29
CA GLY A 88 22.36 13.31 -7.55
C GLY A 88 22.48 12.91 -9.01
N GLY A 89 22.44 13.87 -9.94
CA GLY A 89 22.42 13.61 -11.38
C GLY A 89 21.01 13.43 -11.96
N ARG A 90 20.92 12.89 -13.19
CA ARG A 90 19.67 12.76 -13.94
C ARG A 90 19.19 11.32 -14.13
N LYS A 91 20.05 10.33 -13.85
CA LYS A 91 19.72 8.90 -13.99
C LYS A 91 18.96 8.38 -12.78
N TYR A 92 18.19 7.32 -13.00
CA TYR A 92 17.57 6.57 -11.91
C TYR A 92 18.63 6.05 -10.94
N MET A 93 18.32 6.08 -9.66
CA MET A 93 19.22 5.69 -8.59
C MET A 93 18.42 5.00 -7.48
N ARG A 94 18.91 3.86 -7.00
CA ARG A 94 18.30 3.15 -5.88
C ARG A 94 18.33 3.99 -4.61
N LYS A 95 17.33 3.82 -3.75
CA LYS A 95 17.17 4.61 -2.51
C LYS A 95 18.40 4.60 -1.60
N GLU A 96 19.13 3.48 -1.54
CA GLU A 96 20.33 3.38 -0.72
C GLU A 96 21.46 4.32 -1.15
N LEU A 97 21.42 4.79 -2.40
CA LEU A 97 22.41 5.70 -2.98
C LEU A 97 21.99 7.19 -2.92
N LEU A 98 20.78 7.48 -2.46
CA LEU A 98 20.24 8.85 -2.43
C LEU A 98 20.80 9.68 -1.26
N TRP A 99 21.20 9.05 -0.19
CA TRP A 99 21.60 9.73 1.06
C TRP A 99 22.58 10.91 0.86
N PRO A 100 23.65 10.82 0.05
CA PRO A 100 24.59 11.94 -0.13
C PRO A 100 23.99 13.13 -0.88
N HIS A 101 22.81 12.98 -1.49
CA HIS A 101 22.20 13.98 -2.38
C HIS A 101 20.96 14.65 -1.77
N LEU A 102 20.58 14.28 -0.54
CA LEU A 102 19.37 14.83 0.10
C LEU A 102 19.47 16.29 0.42
N ASP A 103 20.64 16.79 0.87
CA ASP A 103 20.86 18.22 1.13
C ASP A 103 20.78 19.05 -0.15
N GLU A 104 21.31 18.54 -1.27
CA GLU A 104 21.12 19.16 -2.59
C GLU A 104 19.65 19.26 -2.98
N PHE A 105 18.86 18.22 -2.66
CA PHE A 105 17.43 18.24 -2.90
C PHE A 105 16.72 19.31 -2.05
N VAL A 106 17.05 19.41 -0.76
CA VAL A 106 16.52 20.43 0.16
C VAL A 106 16.83 21.84 -0.37
N ASP A 107 18.08 22.14 -0.70
CA ASP A 107 18.50 23.45 -1.19
C ASP A 107 17.76 23.88 -2.46
N LYS A 108 17.62 22.95 -3.40
CA LYS A 108 16.92 23.21 -4.67
C LYS A 108 15.40 23.34 -4.47
N THR A 109 14.83 22.60 -3.53
CA THR A 109 13.42 22.72 -3.16
C THR A 109 13.15 24.09 -2.52
N VAL A 110 14.01 24.57 -1.62
CA VAL A 110 13.91 25.92 -1.06
C VAL A 110 13.95 26.99 -2.16
N LYS A 111 14.86 26.85 -3.15
CA LYS A 111 14.93 27.78 -4.29
C LYS A 111 13.64 27.76 -5.12
N PHE A 112 13.10 26.56 -5.38
CA PHE A 112 11.83 26.40 -6.10
C PHE A 112 10.69 27.12 -5.36
N ILE A 113 10.51 26.86 -4.07
CA ILE A 113 9.45 27.44 -3.24
C ILE A 113 9.58 28.99 -3.16
N LYS A 114 10.81 29.50 -3.04
CA LYS A 114 11.05 30.96 -3.10
C LYS A 114 10.60 31.58 -4.42
N ASN A 115 10.83 30.90 -5.52
CA ASN A 115 10.43 31.39 -6.86
C ASN A 115 8.91 31.36 -7.03
N GLU A 116 8.22 30.35 -6.49
CA GLU A 116 6.75 30.24 -6.49
C GLU A 116 6.09 31.28 -5.54
N LYS A 117 6.85 31.88 -4.62
CA LYS A 117 6.37 32.85 -3.61
C LYS A 117 5.21 32.35 -2.76
N SER A 118 5.08 31.04 -2.59
CA SER A 118 4.03 30.38 -1.80
C SER A 118 4.65 29.38 -0.84
N LEU A 119 4.52 29.64 0.46
CA LEU A 119 4.98 28.73 1.51
C LEU A 119 3.91 27.67 1.79
N PRO A 120 4.31 26.41 2.08
CA PRO A 120 3.37 25.40 2.54
C PRO A 120 2.84 25.74 3.93
N ASP A 121 1.64 25.25 4.23
CA ASP A 121 1.10 25.26 5.59
C ASP A 121 1.58 24.04 6.39
N ILE A 122 1.92 22.94 5.70
CA ILE A 122 2.38 21.69 6.29
C ILE A 122 3.24 20.90 5.31
N VAL A 123 4.19 20.10 5.83
CA VAL A 123 5.02 19.19 5.03
C VAL A 123 4.85 17.76 5.50
N HIS A 124 4.86 16.79 4.57
CA HIS A 124 4.70 15.37 4.85
C HIS A 124 5.77 14.55 4.12
N GLY A 125 6.60 13.83 4.87
CA GLY A 125 7.65 12.95 4.33
C GLY A 125 7.22 11.48 4.31
N HIS A 126 7.36 10.83 3.16
CA HIS A 126 7.07 9.41 2.96
C HIS A 126 8.35 8.60 2.82
N TYR A 127 8.64 7.73 3.78
CA TYR A 127 9.89 7.00 3.91
C TYR A 127 11.06 7.85 4.44
N PRO A 128 12.12 7.25 5.01
CA PRO A 128 13.19 8.01 5.70
C PRO A 128 13.96 9.02 4.86
N ASP A 129 14.20 8.76 3.56
CA ASP A 129 14.88 9.72 2.66
C ASP A 129 14.04 11.00 2.47
N ALA A 130 12.76 10.85 2.18
CA ALA A 130 11.84 11.96 2.08
C ALA A 130 11.48 12.56 3.45
N GLY A 131 11.44 11.73 4.51
CA GLY A 131 11.27 12.19 5.88
C GLY A 131 12.39 13.12 6.33
N TYR A 132 13.65 12.82 6.00
CA TYR A 132 14.78 13.71 6.24
C TYR A 132 14.60 15.04 5.53
N THR A 133 14.29 15.04 4.25
CA THR A 133 14.10 16.28 3.48
C THR A 133 12.93 17.10 4.00
N ALA A 134 11.79 16.47 4.28
CA ALA A 134 10.60 17.15 4.84
C ALA A 134 10.90 17.75 6.22
N MET A 135 11.63 17.04 7.10
CA MET A 135 12.07 17.53 8.40
C MET A 135 12.93 18.79 8.28
N GLN A 136 13.91 18.80 7.35
CA GLN A 136 14.76 20.00 7.14
C GLN A 136 13.93 21.18 6.62
N LEU A 137 13.02 20.94 5.68
CA LEU A 137 12.14 21.98 5.13
C LEU A 137 11.17 22.51 6.17
N ALA A 138 10.59 21.65 7.01
CA ALA A 138 9.75 22.06 8.14
C ALA A 138 10.48 23.03 9.07
N ARG A 139 11.73 22.72 9.41
CA ARG A 139 12.58 23.57 10.25
C ARG A 139 12.93 24.90 9.59
N ILE A 140 13.18 24.90 8.28
CA ILE A 140 13.50 26.11 7.50
C ILE A 140 12.28 27.03 7.40
N PHE A 141 11.09 26.47 7.20
CA PHE A 141 9.86 27.25 6.99
C PHE A 141 9.06 27.49 8.28
N GLY A 142 9.38 26.80 9.38
CA GLY A 142 8.65 26.91 10.63
C GLY A 142 7.22 26.34 10.51
N VAL A 143 7.02 25.24 9.79
CA VAL A 143 5.71 24.63 9.57
C VAL A 143 5.65 23.24 10.18
N PRO A 144 4.45 22.71 10.51
CA PRO A 144 4.29 21.36 11.03
C PRO A 144 4.82 20.29 10.08
N PHE A 145 5.32 19.19 10.66
CA PHE A 145 5.90 18.04 9.95
C PHE A 145 5.17 16.75 10.27
N ILE A 146 4.61 16.12 9.23
CA ILE A 146 4.03 14.77 9.28
C ILE A 146 5.01 13.76 8.67
N PHE A 147 5.05 12.54 9.21
CA PHE A 147 5.85 11.45 8.68
C PHE A 147 5.06 10.16 8.54
N THR A 148 5.27 9.44 7.43
CA THR A 148 4.82 8.06 7.19
C THR A 148 6.01 7.20 6.81
N GLY A 149 6.31 6.18 7.63
CA GLY A 149 7.51 5.33 7.45
C GLY A 149 7.42 4.35 6.29
N HIS A 150 6.23 3.84 5.94
CA HIS A 150 5.93 2.76 4.99
C HIS A 150 6.67 1.45 5.28
N SER A 151 7.83 1.51 5.86
CA SER A 151 8.65 0.42 6.36
C SER A 151 9.72 1.02 7.24
N LEU A 152 10.15 0.34 8.28
CA LEU A 152 11.10 0.87 9.26
C LEU A 152 12.42 0.08 9.27
N GLY A 153 13.53 0.79 9.52
CA GLY A 153 14.89 0.25 9.48
C GLY A 153 15.15 -0.82 10.52
N ARG A 154 14.69 -0.61 11.77
CA ARG A 154 14.88 -1.59 12.85
C ARG A 154 14.14 -2.89 12.57
N ALA A 155 12.89 -2.84 12.11
CA ALA A 155 12.13 -4.02 11.70
C ALA A 155 12.80 -4.73 10.51
N LYS A 156 13.30 -3.97 9.51
CA LYS A 156 14.08 -4.52 8.40
C LYS A 156 15.38 -5.18 8.87
N LYS A 157 16.13 -4.55 9.79
CA LYS A 157 17.37 -5.11 10.34
C LYS A 157 17.11 -6.43 11.03
N GLN A 158 16.10 -6.49 11.90
CA GLN A 158 15.70 -7.70 12.62
C GLN A 158 15.37 -8.85 11.66
N LYS A 159 14.61 -8.55 10.61
CA LYS A 159 14.25 -9.54 9.59
C LYS A 159 15.48 -10.07 8.83
N LEU A 160 16.38 -9.17 8.37
CA LEU A 160 17.59 -9.59 7.66
C LEU A 160 18.53 -10.42 8.54
N LEU A 161 18.60 -10.13 9.85
CA LEU A 161 19.33 -10.96 10.82
C LEU A 161 18.73 -12.37 10.93
N ALA A 162 17.40 -12.46 11.00
CA ALA A 162 16.69 -13.74 11.05
C ALA A 162 16.88 -14.57 9.74
N GLU A 163 17.07 -13.90 8.61
CA GLU A 163 17.42 -14.51 7.32
C GLU A 163 18.92 -14.87 7.21
N GLY A 164 19.73 -14.61 8.26
CA GLY A 164 21.15 -14.97 8.33
C GLY A 164 22.14 -13.99 7.67
N LEU A 165 21.70 -12.77 7.29
CA LEU A 165 22.62 -11.76 6.76
C LEU A 165 23.51 -11.21 7.87
N LYS A 166 24.81 -11.01 7.56
CA LYS A 166 25.77 -10.38 8.47
C LYS A 166 25.57 -8.87 8.55
N GLU A 167 25.88 -8.27 9.71
CA GLU A 167 25.70 -6.82 9.91
C GLU A 167 26.49 -5.97 8.90
N ASP A 168 27.74 -6.31 8.63
CA ASP A 168 28.57 -5.60 7.65
C ASP A 168 27.98 -5.61 6.24
N GLU A 169 27.31 -6.70 5.87
CA GLU A 169 26.62 -6.80 4.59
C GLU A 169 25.38 -5.92 4.56
N MET A 170 24.63 -5.88 5.65
CA MET A 170 23.44 -5.02 5.77
C MET A 170 23.83 -3.53 5.69
N VAL A 171 24.90 -3.13 6.39
CA VAL A 171 25.41 -1.74 6.34
C VAL A 171 25.84 -1.39 4.91
N ARG A 172 26.61 -2.26 4.27
CA ARG A 172 27.12 -2.02 2.91
C ARG A 172 26.01 -1.96 1.86
N LYS A 173 25.06 -2.91 1.90
CA LYS A 173 24.02 -3.09 0.86
C LYS A 173 22.82 -2.19 1.07
N TYR A 174 22.39 -1.98 2.32
CA TYR A 174 21.13 -1.29 2.65
C TYR A 174 21.31 0.01 3.42
N ARG A 175 22.54 0.40 3.76
CA ARG A 175 22.83 1.57 4.61
C ARG A 175 21.97 1.59 5.89
N ILE A 176 21.78 0.41 6.48
CA ILE A 176 20.76 0.18 7.50
C ILE A 176 20.96 1.04 8.75
N ASP A 177 22.20 1.26 9.20
CA ASP A 177 22.50 2.04 10.40
C ASP A 177 22.27 3.54 10.15
N GLN A 178 22.63 4.05 8.95
CA GLN A 178 22.32 5.42 8.57
C GLN A 178 20.82 5.65 8.53
N ARG A 179 20.08 4.71 7.95
CA ARG A 179 18.63 4.74 7.87
C ARG A 179 17.99 4.81 9.28
N ILE A 180 18.38 3.90 10.19
CA ILE A 180 17.85 3.86 11.57
C ILE A 180 18.14 5.18 12.30
N ARG A 181 19.36 5.70 12.18
CA ARG A 181 19.72 6.99 12.80
C ARG A 181 18.84 8.13 12.31
N ILE A 182 18.59 8.20 11.01
CA ILE A 182 17.71 9.24 10.43
C ILE A 182 16.26 9.06 10.88
N GLU A 183 15.76 7.83 10.95
CA GLU A 183 14.42 7.55 11.49
C GLU A 183 14.29 7.99 12.95
N GLU A 184 15.33 7.82 13.77
CA GLU A 184 15.37 8.32 15.15
C GLU A 184 15.31 9.86 15.22
N GLU A 185 16.00 10.55 14.31
CA GLU A 185 15.92 12.01 14.21
C GLU A 185 14.51 12.44 13.75
N ILE A 186 13.95 11.80 12.73
CA ILE A 186 12.60 12.08 12.24
C ILE A 186 11.57 11.93 13.37
N LEU A 187 11.62 10.82 14.11
CA LEU A 187 10.71 10.57 15.23
C LEU A 187 10.83 11.60 16.37
N LYS A 188 11.98 12.22 16.53
CA LYS A 188 12.19 13.29 17.51
C LYS A 188 11.55 14.62 17.10
N TYR A 189 11.46 14.88 15.80
CA TYR A 189 11.04 16.18 15.26
C TYR A 189 9.66 16.17 14.61
N ALA A 190 9.09 15.01 14.31
CA ALA A 190 7.75 14.92 13.73
C ALA A 190 6.69 15.39 14.72
N ASP A 191 5.75 16.18 14.26
CA ASP A 191 4.57 16.60 15.02
C ASP A 191 3.51 15.51 15.03
N LEU A 192 3.47 14.68 13.95
CA LEU A 192 2.54 13.58 13.79
C LEU A 192 3.16 12.45 12.96
N ILE A 193 2.94 11.21 13.40
CA ILE A 193 3.21 10.01 12.62
C ILE A 193 1.89 9.42 12.13
N VAL A 194 1.78 9.27 10.81
CA VAL A 194 0.66 8.55 10.19
C VAL A 194 1.10 7.11 9.92
N THR A 195 0.31 6.14 10.39
CA THR A 195 0.53 4.70 10.22
C THR A 195 -0.69 4.02 9.62
N SER A 196 -0.51 2.83 9.08
CA SER A 196 -1.60 2.07 8.48
C SER A 196 -2.34 1.18 9.48
N THR A 197 -1.68 0.75 10.58
CA THR A 197 -2.23 -0.20 11.55
C THR A 197 -1.77 0.09 12.98
N HIS A 198 -2.57 -0.34 13.96
CA HIS A 198 -2.19 -0.29 15.37
C HIS A 198 -0.99 -1.21 15.69
N GLN A 199 -0.83 -2.32 14.97
CA GLN A 199 0.30 -3.22 15.15
C GLN A 199 1.61 -2.54 14.71
N GLU A 200 1.61 -1.78 13.63
CA GLU A 200 2.77 -0.98 13.19
C GLU A 200 3.26 -0.04 14.30
N VAL A 201 2.33 0.66 14.96
CA VAL A 201 2.68 1.55 16.09
C VAL A 201 3.35 0.77 17.22
N ARG A 202 2.75 -0.33 17.66
CA ARG A 202 3.26 -1.09 18.81
C ARG A 202 4.56 -1.83 18.53
N GLU A 203 4.65 -2.52 17.40
CA GLU A 203 5.72 -3.47 17.13
C GLU A 203 6.88 -2.87 16.35
N GLN A 204 6.60 -1.96 15.41
CA GLN A 204 7.66 -1.40 14.58
C GLN A 204 8.18 -0.07 15.18
N TYR A 205 7.30 0.89 15.44
CA TYR A 205 7.70 2.14 16.08
C TYR A 205 8.12 1.94 17.54
N GLY A 206 7.53 0.98 18.24
CA GLY A 206 7.93 0.59 19.61
C GLY A 206 9.38 0.10 19.74
N MET A 207 10.06 -0.22 18.63
CA MET A 207 11.50 -0.54 18.63
C MET A 207 12.40 0.70 18.77
N TYR A 208 11.86 1.92 18.64
CA TYR A 208 12.63 3.18 18.69
C TYR A 208 12.56 3.80 20.09
N HIS A 209 13.72 4.06 20.69
CA HIS A 209 13.84 4.53 22.07
C HIS A 209 14.02 6.04 22.17
N ASN A 210 13.16 6.81 21.55
CA ASN A 210 13.26 8.26 21.60
C ASN A 210 12.33 8.78 22.69
N GLY A 211 12.85 9.19 23.83
CA GLY A 211 12.21 9.55 25.08
C GLY A 211 10.88 10.35 25.02
N ARG A 212 10.53 10.96 23.90
CA ARG A 212 9.21 11.47 23.55
C ARG A 212 8.88 10.99 22.15
N LEU A 213 7.92 10.09 22.04
CA LEU A 213 7.35 9.74 20.74
C LEU A 213 6.35 10.84 20.33
N PRO A 214 6.28 11.19 19.04
CA PRO A 214 5.26 12.09 18.52
C PRO A 214 3.85 11.48 18.66
N ASP A 215 2.83 12.29 18.38
CA ASP A 215 1.47 11.78 18.24
C ASP A 215 1.39 10.78 17.09
N PHE A 216 0.61 9.71 17.27
CA PHE A 216 0.32 8.72 16.22
C PHE A 216 -1.15 8.81 15.80
N ARG A 217 -1.38 8.69 14.48
CA ARG A 217 -2.71 8.46 13.94
C ARG A 217 -2.67 7.24 13.02
N VAL A 218 -3.57 6.31 13.29
CA VAL A 218 -3.79 5.17 12.40
C VAL A 218 -4.78 5.60 11.34
N LEU A 219 -4.27 5.93 10.17
CA LEU A 219 -5.03 6.28 8.98
C LEU A 219 -4.74 5.22 7.91
N PRO A 220 -5.58 4.19 7.80
CA PRO A 220 -5.35 3.12 6.83
C PRO A 220 -5.51 3.66 5.40
N PRO A 221 -4.71 3.18 4.44
CA PRO A 221 -4.87 3.56 3.03
C PRO A 221 -6.24 3.14 2.51
N GLY A 222 -6.76 3.94 1.58
CA GLY A 222 -8.01 3.64 0.88
C GLY A 222 -7.82 2.66 -0.27
N ILE A 223 -8.95 2.15 -0.77
CA ILE A 223 -9.03 1.43 -2.03
C ILE A 223 -9.94 2.19 -3.02
N ASP A 224 -9.79 1.86 -4.28
CA ASP A 224 -10.64 2.35 -5.36
C ASP A 224 -11.95 1.54 -5.38
N ILE A 225 -13.02 2.09 -4.80
CA ILE A 225 -14.33 1.44 -4.71
C ILE A 225 -15.10 1.41 -6.05
N GLU A 226 -14.72 2.27 -6.99
CA GLU A 226 -15.29 2.25 -8.35
C GLU A 226 -14.72 1.08 -9.16
N LYS A 227 -13.45 0.75 -8.95
CA LYS A 227 -12.81 -0.42 -9.52
C LYS A 227 -13.26 -1.73 -8.86
N PHE A 228 -13.35 -1.74 -7.52
CA PHE A 228 -13.74 -2.89 -6.71
C PHE A 228 -15.22 -2.80 -6.27
N TYR A 229 -16.11 -2.63 -7.25
CA TYR A 229 -17.55 -2.57 -6.99
C TYR A 229 -18.15 -3.96 -6.68
N PRO A 230 -19.34 -4.03 -6.02
CA PRO A 230 -19.94 -5.29 -5.60
C PRO A 230 -20.28 -6.23 -6.76
N TYR A 231 -20.10 -7.54 -6.53
CA TYR A 231 -20.33 -8.61 -7.51
C TYR A 231 -21.76 -8.63 -8.08
N TYR A 232 -22.76 -8.19 -7.33
CA TYR A 232 -24.13 -8.18 -7.79
C TYR A 232 -24.41 -7.12 -8.87
N HIS A 233 -23.50 -6.19 -9.13
CA HIS A 233 -23.54 -5.33 -10.30
C HIS A 233 -23.39 -6.13 -11.60
N ASP A 234 -22.78 -7.34 -11.53
CA ASP A 234 -22.72 -8.25 -12.68
C ASP A 234 -24.09 -8.85 -13.06
N LEU A 235 -25.11 -8.67 -12.19
CA LEU A 235 -26.50 -9.00 -12.51
C LEU A 235 -27.18 -7.92 -13.37
N LEU A 236 -26.54 -6.76 -13.56
CA LEU A 236 -27.00 -5.75 -14.49
C LEU A 236 -26.91 -6.26 -15.94
N PRO A 237 -27.73 -5.73 -16.85
CA PRO A 237 -27.63 -6.04 -18.28
C PRO A 237 -26.19 -5.83 -18.79
N GLU A 238 -25.72 -6.70 -19.68
CA GLU A 238 -24.36 -6.62 -20.24
C GLU A 238 -24.07 -5.26 -20.90
N SER A 239 -25.11 -4.61 -21.47
CA SER A 239 -25.01 -3.27 -22.06
C SER A 239 -24.64 -2.16 -21.07
N GLU A 240 -24.77 -2.40 -19.78
CA GLU A 240 -24.44 -1.44 -18.71
C GLU A 240 -23.05 -1.68 -18.10
N ARG A 241 -22.35 -2.75 -18.53
CA ARG A 241 -20.99 -3.08 -18.09
C ARG A 241 -19.96 -2.66 -19.14
N SER A 242 -18.77 -2.29 -18.71
CA SER A 242 -17.70 -1.94 -19.65
C SER A 242 -17.26 -3.16 -20.48
N GLU A 243 -16.98 -2.97 -21.76
CA GLU A 243 -16.45 -4.02 -22.66
C GLU A 243 -15.18 -4.66 -22.09
N THR A 244 -14.33 -3.86 -21.44
CA THR A 244 -13.09 -4.33 -20.81
C THR A 244 -13.38 -5.29 -19.66
N ALA A 245 -14.38 -5.00 -18.81
CA ALA A 245 -14.78 -5.87 -17.71
C ALA A 245 -15.37 -7.19 -18.22
N LEU A 246 -16.23 -7.12 -19.23
CA LEU A 246 -16.81 -8.30 -19.88
C LEU A 246 -15.74 -9.21 -20.50
N TYR A 247 -14.78 -8.61 -21.21
CA TYR A 247 -13.68 -9.34 -21.82
C TYR A 247 -12.78 -10.00 -20.76
N ALA A 248 -12.43 -9.26 -19.70
CA ALA A 248 -11.61 -9.78 -18.59
C ALA A 248 -12.31 -10.95 -17.89
N GLN A 249 -13.61 -10.82 -17.60
CA GLN A 249 -14.43 -11.88 -16.99
C GLN A 249 -14.47 -13.13 -17.86
N ALA A 250 -14.75 -12.99 -19.16
CA ALA A 250 -14.81 -14.11 -20.10
C ALA A 250 -13.46 -14.85 -20.20
N LYS A 251 -12.37 -14.10 -20.29
CA LYS A 251 -11.00 -14.64 -20.34
C LYS A 251 -10.63 -15.40 -19.06
N LEU A 252 -10.96 -14.85 -17.88
CA LEU A 252 -10.71 -15.51 -16.61
C LEU A 252 -11.52 -16.80 -16.46
N LEU A 253 -12.80 -16.79 -16.82
CA LEU A 253 -13.65 -18.00 -16.80
C LEU A 253 -13.10 -19.07 -17.73
N GLN A 254 -12.67 -18.71 -18.94
CA GLN A 254 -12.02 -19.63 -19.87
C GLN A 254 -10.75 -20.24 -19.28
N GLU A 255 -9.90 -19.43 -18.67
CA GLU A 255 -8.65 -19.90 -18.04
C GLU A 255 -8.92 -20.80 -16.84
N LEU A 256 -9.84 -20.45 -15.93
CA LEU A 256 -10.21 -21.26 -14.78
C LEU A 256 -10.85 -22.61 -15.18
N ASN A 257 -11.72 -22.60 -16.20
CA ASN A 257 -12.40 -23.80 -16.68
C ASN A 257 -11.44 -24.87 -17.25
N ARG A 258 -10.22 -24.49 -17.62
CA ARG A 258 -9.17 -25.45 -18.02
C ARG A 258 -8.69 -26.35 -16.89
N PHE A 259 -8.87 -25.91 -15.63
CA PHE A 259 -8.36 -26.61 -14.46
C PHE A 259 -9.43 -27.40 -13.72
N PHE A 260 -10.71 -27.08 -13.86
CA PHE A 260 -11.75 -27.63 -13.01
C PHE A 260 -12.63 -28.65 -13.71
N LEU A 261 -12.78 -29.83 -13.11
CA LEU A 261 -13.79 -30.80 -13.52
C LEU A 261 -15.22 -30.34 -13.23
N HIS A 262 -15.40 -29.57 -12.15
CA HIS A 262 -16.69 -29.04 -11.73
C HIS A 262 -16.59 -27.52 -11.55
N PRO A 263 -16.59 -26.72 -12.64
CA PRO A 263 -16.28 -25.29 -12.60
C PRO A 263 -17.32 -24.44 -11.86
N ASN A 264 -18.51 -24.98 -11.60
CA ASN A 264 -19.62 -24.25 -10.94
C ASN A 264 -19.56 -24.31 -9.40
N LYS A 265 -18.63 -25.05 -8.80
CA LYS A 265 -18.46 -25.05 -7.35
C LYS A 265 -18.02 -23.67 -6.85
N PRO A 266 -18.32 -23.34 -5.56
CA PRO A 266 -17.70 -22.22 -4.87
C PRO A 266 -16.20 -22.14 -5.08
N LEU A 267 -15.64 -20.93 -5.13
CA LEU A 267 -14.23 -20.73 -5.44
C LEU A 267 -13.47 -20.23 -4.21
N ILE A 268 -12.57 -21.04 -3.68
CA ILE A 268 -11.54 -20.61 -2.73
C ILE A 268 -10.45 -19.90 -3.54
N LEU A 269 -10.26 -18.60 -3.30
CA LEU A 269 -9.35 -17.77 -4.08
C LEU A 269 -8.18 -17.29 -3.22
N ALA A 270 -6.96 -17.46 -3.71
CA ALA A 270 -5.77 -16.79 -3.18
C ALA A 270 -5.07 -16.01 -4.31
N LEU A 271 -4.66 -14.77 -4.00
CA LEU A 271 -3.96 -13.86 -4.92
C LEU A 271 -2.80 -13.20 -4.19
N CYS A 272 -1.57 -13.49 -4.61
CA CYS A 272 -0.37 -12.92 -4.01
C CYS A 272 0.85 -13.06 -4.92
N ARG A 273 1.99 -12.51 -4.50
CA ARG A 273 3.29 -12.86 -5.08
C ARG A 273 3.74 -14.23 -4.59
N PRO A 274 4.50 -15.01 -5.39
CA PRO A 274 5.07 -16.29 -4.97
C PRO A 274 6.24 -16.06 -3.99
N ASP A 275 5.91 -15.76 -2.73
CA ASP A 275 6.83 -15.48 -1.63
C ASP A 275 6.52 -16.43 -0.47
N LYS A 276 7.53 -17.04 0.14
CA LYS A 276 7.38 -17.99 1.26
C LYS A 276 6.54 -17.42 2.41
N ARG A 277 6.63 -16.09 2.65
CA ARG A 277 5.82 -15.40 3.68
C ARG A 277 4.34 -15.38 3.38
N LYS A 278 3.93 -15.54 2.13
CA LYS A 278 2.51 -15.62 1.74
C LYS A 278 1.89 -16.99 2.04
N ASN A 279 2.72 -17.97 2.44
CA ASN A 279 2.29 -19.27 2.99
C ASN A 279 1.26 -20.02 2.12
N ILE A 280 1.38 -19.91 0.81
CA ILE A 280 0.48 -20.61 -0.14
C ILE A 280 0.50 -22.12 0.08
N HIS A 281 1.66 -22.68 0.43
CA HIS A 281 1.78 -24.11 0.75
C HIS A 281 0.88 -24.51 1.93
N GLY A 282 0.74 -23.67 2.96
CA GLY A 282 -0.18 -23.90 4.09
C GLY A 282 -1.64 -23.97 3.65
N LEU A 283 -2.07 -23.08 2.73
CA LEU A 283 -3.42 -23.13 2.17
C LEU A 283 -3.64 -24.41 1.33
N ILE A 284 -2.69 -24.77 0.45
CA ILE A 284 -2.81 -25.98 -0.37
C ILE A 284 -2.86 -27.23 0.52
N ARG A 285 -2.08 -27.27 1.60
CA ARG A 285 -2.12 -28.33 2.60
C ARG A 285 -3.49 -28.40 3.29
N ALA A 286 -4.01 -27.26 3.76
CA ALA A 286 -5.32 -27.18 4.40
C ALA A 286 -6.44 -27.72 3.49
N TYR A 287 -6.42 -27.36 2.22
CA TYR A 287 -7.36 -27.85 1.23
C TYR A 287 -7.12 -29.32 0.87
N GLY A 288 -5.86 -29.74 0.72
CA GLY A 288 -5.44 -31.09 0.35
C GLY A 288 -5.77 -32.14 1.42
N GLU A 289 -5.69 -31.78 2.69
CA GLU A 289 -6.00 -32.64 3.84
C GLU A 289 -7.51 -32.67 4.19
N ALA A 290 -8.36 -31.90 3.48
CA ALA A 290 -9.80 -31.78 3.72
C ALA A 290 -10.65 -32.29 2.53
N PRO A 291 -10.90 -33.62 2.39
CA PRO A 291 -11.67 -34.17 1.26
C PRO A 291 -13.09 -33.63 1.15
N ASP A 292 -13.73 -33.33 2.26
CA ASP A 292 -15.05 -32.71 2.33
C ASP A 292 -15.05 -31.30 1.74
N LEU A 293 -14.01 -30.51 2.02
CA LEU A 293 -13.83 -29.18 1.43
C LEU A 293 -13.58 -29.26 -0.09
N GLN A 294 -12.81 -30.26 -0.56
CA GLN A 294 -12.63 -30.53 -1.99
C GLN A 294 -13.93 -30.93 -2.69
N ALA A 295 -14.82 -31.62 -1.96
CA ALA A 295 -16.15 -31.95 -2.48
C ALA A 295 -17.03 -30.68 -2.62
N MET A 296 -16.88 -29.68 -1.75
CA MET A 296 -17.70 -28.48 -1.71
C MET A 296 -17.22 -27.36 -2.62
N ALA A 297 -15.92 -27.16 -2.78
CA ALA A 297 -15.33 -26.01 -3.45
C ALA A 297 -14.11 -26.36 -4.29
N ASN A 298 -13.77 -25.47 -5.23
CA ASN A 298 -12.51 -25.51 -5.99
C ASN A 298 -11.51 -24.49 -5.39
N LEU A 299 -10.21 -24.75 -5.54
CA LEU A 299 -9.14 -23.84 -5.14
C LEU A 299 -8.51 -23.16 -6.36
N ALA A 300 -8.41 -21.84 -6.39
CA ALA A 300 -7.64 -21.09 -7.39
C ALA A 300 -6.53 -20.26 -6.72
N VAL A 301 -5.30 -20.46 -7.16
CA VAL A 301 -4.12 -19.75 -6.64
C VAL A 301 -3.46 -18.95 -7.75
N PHE A 302 -3.59 -17.64 -7.68
CA PHE A 302 -2.90 -16.68 -8.56
C PHE A 302 -1.62 -16.20 -7.87
N ALA A 303 -0.51 -16.89 -8.18
CA ALA A 303 0.78 -16.64 -7.56
C ALA A 303 1.75 -15.97 -8.55
N GLY A 304 1.64 -14.64 -8.67
CA GLY A 304 2.46 -13.83 -9.56
C GLY A 304 2.22 -14.10 -11.06
N ILE A 305 3.03 -13.47 -11.90
CA ILE A 305 3.02 -13.64 -13.37
C ILE A 305 4.29 -14.36 -13.77
N ARG A 306 4.16 -15.48 -14.52
CA ARG A 306 5.31 -16.29 -14.92
C ARG A 306 5.21 -16.82 -16.35
N ARG A 307 6.35 -16.98 -16.99
CA ARG A 307 6.47 -17.74 -18.25
C ARG A 307 6.94 -19.16 -17.97
N ASP A 308 8.05 -19.27 -17.24
CA ASP A 308 8.75 -20.52 -16.94
C ASP A 308 9.28 -20.43 -15.50
N ILE A 309 8.88 -21.39 -14.66
CA ILE A 309 9.27 -21.47 -13.25
C ILE A 309 10.78 -21.64 -13.11
N SER A 310 11.42 -22.38 -14.00
CA SER A 310 12.86 -22.65 -13.94
C SER A 310 13.75 -21.41 -14.09
N GLN A 311 13.20 -20.33 -14.69
CA GLN A 311 13.90 -19.07 -14.96
C GLN A 311 13.60 -17.99 -13.91
N MET A 312 12.80 -18.29 -12.90
CA MET A 312 12.45 -17.33 -11.85
C MET A 312 13.52 -17.27 -10.76
N GLU A 313 13.52 -16.19 -9.99
CA GLU A 313 14.34 -16.04 -8.80
C GLU A 313 14.13 -17.21 -7.83
N GLU A 314 15.17 -17.59 -7.09
CA GLU A 314 15.19 -18.81 -6.27
C GLU A 314 13.99 -18.91 -5.32
N ASN A 315 13.69 -17.85 -4.58
CA ASN A 315 12.55 -17.84 -3.64
C ASN A 315 11.20 -18.06 -4.35
N GLU A 316 10.97 -17.42 -5.48
CA GLU A 316 9.74 -17.55 -6.27
C GLU A 316 9.63 -18.93 -6.91
N ARG A 317 10.74 -19.42 -7.47
CA ARG A 317 10.84 -20.76 -8.06
C ARG A 317 10.52 -21.84 -7.03
N ASP A 318 11.09 -21.74 -5.82
CA ASP A 318 10.83 -22.70 -4.74
C ASP A 318 9.34 -22.76 -4.38
N VAL A 319 8.71 -21.60 -4.16
CA VAL A 319 7.29 -21.52 -3.82
C VAL A 319 6.43 -22.18 -4.91
N LEU A 320 6.66 -21.83 -6.18
CA LEU A 320 5.88 -22.38 -7.29
C LEU A 320 6.14 -23.88 -7.51
N THR A 321 7.36 -24.35 -7.30
CA THR A 321 7.70 -25.77 -7.34
C THR A 321 6.96 -26.55 -6.24
N GLN A 322 6.97 -26.03 -5.00
CA GLN A 322 6.24 -26.66 -3.89
C GLN A 322 4.73 -26.68 -4.11
N MET A 323 4.16 -25.65 -4.76
CA MET A 323 2.74 -25.67 -5.16
C MET A 323 2.41 -26.84 -6.11
N LEU A 324 3.26 -27.07 -7.13
CA LEU A 324 3.06 -28.18 -8.08
C LEU A 324 3.22 -29.54 -7.39
N LEU A 325 4.22 -29.69 -6.53
CA LEU A 325 4.42 -30.92 -5.76
C LEU A 325 3.26 -31.19 -4.79
N ALA A 326 2.71 -30.15 -4.16
CA ALA A 326 1.55 -30.29 -3.28
C ALA A 326 0.27 -30.64 -4.07
N MET A 327 0.09 -30.08 -5.27
CA MET A 327 -1.01 -30.44 -6.16
C MET A 327 -0.99 -31.94 -6.51
N ASP A 328 0.18 -32.48 -6.83
CA ASP A 328 0.37 -33.89 -7.11
C ASP A 328 0.17 -34.74 -5.85
N LYS A 329 0.84 -34.37 -4.74
CA LYS A 329 0.76 -35.10 -3.46
C LYS A 329 -0.67 -35.34 -2.96
N TYR A 330 -1.54 -34.34 -3.11
CA TYR A 330 -2.92 -34.37 -2.61
C TYR A 330 -3.96 -34.72 -3.69
N ASP A 331 -3.55 -35.10 -4.89
CA ASP A 331 -4.42 -35.40 -6.04
C ASP A 331 -5.45 -34.29 -6.29
N LEU A 332 -4.97 -33.06 -6.48
CA LEU A 332 -5.81 -31.89 -6.69
C LEU A 332 -6.07 -31.60 -8.19
N TYR A 333 -5.81 -32.56 -9.07
CA TYR A 333 -6.12 -32.46 -10.49
C TYR A 333 -7.63 -32.33 -10.70
N GLY A 334 -8.03 -31.35 -11.49
CA GLY A 334 -9.44 -30.99 -11.69
C GLY A 334 -10.13 -30.27 -10.53
N LYS A 335 -9.40 -29.96 -9.44
CA LYS A 335 -9.91 -29.30 -8.23
C LYS A 335 -9.13 -28.01 -7.90
N MET A 336 -7.90 -27.86 -8.44
CA MET A 336 -7.01 -26.72 -8.17
C MET A 336 -6.56 -26.08 -9.47
N ALA A 337 -6.69 -24.74 -9.56
CA ALA A 337 -6.21 -23.89 -10.64
C ALA A 337 -4.96 -23.11 -10.21
N ILE A 338 -3.95 -23.10 -11.09
CA ILE A 338 -2.70 -22.34 -10.92
C ILE A 338 -2.37 -21.52 -12.16
N PRO A 339 -3.19 -20.52 -12.54
CA PRO A 339 -2.98 -19.73 -13.74
C PRO A 339 -1.60 -19.08 -13.78
N LYS A 340 -1.03 -18.91 -14.98
CA LYS A 340 0.31 -18.35 -15.16
C LYS A 340 0.35 -16.83 -15.21
N ARG A 341 -0.77 -16.20 -15.52
CA ARG A 341 -0.87 -14.76 -15.79
C ARG A 341 -2.21 -14.22 -15.31
N HIS A 342 -2.19 -12.98 -14.91
CA HIS A 342 -3.36 -12.14 -14.67
C HIS A 342 -2.95 -10.67 -14.87
N ASP A 343 -3.92 -9.84 -15.26
CA ASP A 343 -3.75 -8.41 -15.31
C ASP A 343 -4.32 -7.77 -14.04
N PHE A 344 -3.49 -7.02 -13.33
CA PHE A 344 -3.90 -6.35 -12.10
C PHE A 344 -4.97 -5.28 -12.35
N GLU A 345 -4.88 -4.59 -13.49
CA GLU A 345 -5.76 -3.45 -13.75
C GLU A 345 -7.19 -3.90 -14.07
N HIS A 346 -7.35 -4.90 -14.91
CA HIS A 346 -8.66 -5.29 -15.43
C HIS A 346 -9.13 -6.67 -14.95
N GLU A 347 -8.23 -7.62 -14.76
CA GLU A 347 -8.63 -9.00 -14.40
C GLU A 347 -8.78 -9.23 -12.90
N VAL A 348 -7.97 -8.57 -12.05
CA VAL A 348 -8.04 -8.80 -10.60
C VAL A 348 -9.40 -8.40 -10.01
N PRO A 349 -10.02 -7.25 -10.35
CA PRO A 349 -11.36 -6.93 -9.87
C PRO A 349 -12.41 -7.96 -10.28
N GLU A 350 -12.35 -8.43 -11.55
CA GLU A 350 -13.27 -9.46 -12.05
C GLU A 350 -13.05 -10.81 -11.37
N LEU A 351 -11.82 -11.14 -11.01
CA LEU A 351 -11.50 -12.37 -10.31
C LEU A 351 -12.19 -12.43 -8.93
N TYR A 352 -12.18 -11.34 -8.18
CA TYR A 352 -12.91 -11.24 -6.92
C TYR A 352 -14.43 -11.35 -7.13
N ARG A 353 -14.98 -10.69 -8.16
CA ARG A 353 -16.41 -10.75 -8.51
C ARG A 353 -16.84 -12.15 -8.93
N ILE A 354 -16.05 -12.84 -9.76
CA ILE A 354 -16.30 -14.26 -10.14
C ILE A 354 -16.34 -15.14 -8.90
N ALA A 355 -15.38 -14.99 -7.98
CA ALA A 355 -15.36 -15.78 -6.77
C ALA A 355 -16.56 -15.47 -5.85
N ALA A 356 -16.97 -14.21 -5.73
CA ALA A 356 -18.15 -13.80 -4.96
C ALA A 356 -19.45 -14.32 -5.59
N ALA A 357 -19.62 -14.19 -6.91
CA ALA A 357 -20.78 -14.71 -7.64
C ALA A 357 -20.93 -16.25 -7.50
N LYS A 358 -19.81 -16.96 -7.35
CA LYS A 358 -19.78 -18.41 -7.06
C LYS A 358 -19.90 -18.72 -5.57
N ARG A 359 -20.20 -17.74 -4.72
CA ARG A 359 -20.28 -17.88 -3.25
C ARG A 359 -19.02 -18.48 -2.62
N GLY A 360 -17.90 -18.06 -3.14
CA GLY A 360 -16.56 -18.46 -2.69
C GLY A 360 -16.05 -17.68 -1.50
N VAL A 361 -14.75 -17.76 -1.27
CA VAL A 361 -14.03 -17.08 -0.18
C VAL A 361 -12.64 -16.69 -0.64
N PHE A 362 -12.17 -15.51 -0.25
CA PHE A 362 -10.78 -15.10 -0.44
C PHE A 362 -9.95 -15.50 0.77
N VAL A 363 -8.78 -16.11 0.53
CA VAL A 363 -7.90 -16.57 1.61
C VAL A 363 -6.53 -15.89 1.51
N ASN A 364 -6.15 -15.18 2.57
CA ASN A 364 -4.81 -14.63 2.75
C ASN A 364 -4.12 -15.34 3.93
N PRO A 365 -3.41 -16.46 3.69
CA PRO A 365 -2.79 -17.27 4.73
C PRO A 365 -1.38 -16.81 5.09
N ALA A 366 -1.02 -15.56 4.80
CA ALA A 366 0.32 -15.04 5.01
C ALA A 366 0.77 -15.22 6.47
N LEU A 367 2.04 -15.58 6.69
CA LEU A 367 2.60 -15.69 8.05
C LEU A 367 2.53 -14.36 8.80
N THR A 368 2.69 -13.26 8.07
CA THR A 368 2.47 -11.87 8.53
C THR A 368 1.99 -11.05 7.35
N GLU A 369 0.89 -10.33 7.50
CA GLU A 369 0.39 -9.38 6.49
C GLU A 369 0.41 -7.96 7.06
N PRO A 370 1.33 -7.10 6.63
CA PRO A 370 1.50 -5.77 7.23
C PRO A 370 0.24 -4.91 7.18
N PHE A 371 -0.51 -4.95 6.08
CA PHE A 371 -1.77 -4.22 5.97
C PHE A 371 -2.92 -5.09 5.44
N GLY A 372 -2.87 -5.53 4.17
CA GLY A 372 -3.89 -6.41 3.59
C GLY A 372 -4.82 -5.74 2.59
N LEU A 373 -4.31 -4.95 1.63
CA LEU A 373 -5.12 -4.34 0.57
C LEU A 373 -6.00 -5.36 -0.16
N THR A 374 -5.47 -6.57 -0.44
CA THR A 374 -6.21 -7.64 -1.10
C THR A 374 -7.45 -8.11 -0.32
N LEU A 375 -7.43 -7.98 1.01
CA LEU A 375 -8.61 -8.28 1.85
C LEU A 375 -9.69 -7.21 1.67
N LEU A 376 -9.29 -5.94 1.60
CA LEU A 376 -10.21 -4.84 1.35
C LEU A 376 -10.80 -4.90 -0.05
N GLU A 377 -9.97 -5.20 -1.07
CA GLU A 377 -10.38 -5.40 -2.46
C GLU A 377 -11.43 -6.52 -2.58
N ALA A 378 -11.16 -7.68 -1.96
CA ALA A 378 -12.10 -8.81 -1.90
C ALA A 378 -13.39 -8.43 -1.15
N SER A 379 -13.28 -7.83 0.03
CA SER A 379 -14.43 -7.44 0.85
C SER A 379 -15.30 -6.38 0.16
N ALA A 380 -14.70 -5.42 -0.55
CA ALA A 380 -15.45 -4.39 -1.30
C ALA A 380 -16.29 -4.98 -2.43
N THR A 381 -15.82 -6.06 -3.07
CA THR A 381 -16.58 -6.80 -4.09
C THR A 381 -17.65 -7.73 -3.49
N GLY A 382 -17.69 -7.87 -2.17
CA GLY A 382 -18.62 -8.75 -1.47
C GLY A 382 -18.14 -10.19 -1.32
N LEU A 383 -16.87 -10.46 -1.51
CA LEU A 383 -16.26 -11.76 -1.26
C LEU A 383 -15.81 -11.87 0.20
N PRO A 384 -16.39 -12.79 1.00
CA PRO A 384 -15.92 -13.02 2.36
C PRO A 384 -14.45 -13.45 2.41
N VAL A 385 -13.78 -13.18 3.52
CA VAL A 385 -12.33 -13.40 3.65
C VAL A 385 -11.96 -14.31 4.81
N VAL A 386 -10.92 -15.12 4.64
CA VAL A 386 -10.19 -15.81 5.70
C VAL A 386 -8.76 -15.25 5.70
N ALA A 387 -8.30 -14.74 6.82
CA ALA A 387 -7.04 -14.03 6.89
C ALA A 387 -6.21 -14.40 8.11
N THR A 388 -4.89 -14.21 7.99
CA THR A 388 -3.98 -14.36 9.12
C THR A 388 -4.37 -13.47 10.30
N ASN A 389 -4.15 -13.97 11.49
CA ASN A 389 -4.29 -13.22 12.75
C ASN A 389 -3.02 -12.40 13.10
N ASP A 390 -2.11 -12.15 12.13
CA ASP A 390 -0.90 -11.36 12.34
C ASP A 390 -0.79 -10.20 11.33
N GLY A 391 -0.78 -8.98 11.86
CA GLY A 391 -0.69 -7.73 11.10
C GLY A 391 -2.02 -6.99 10.95
N GLY A 392 -2.14 -6.26 9.84
CA GLY A 392 -3.29 -5.42 9.49
C GLY A 392 -4.63 -6.14 9.34
N PRO A 393 -4.69 -7.43 8.99
CA PRO A 393 -5.96 -8.15 8.94
C PRO A 393 -6.77 -8.11 10.24
N LYS A 394 -6.11 -7.99 11.41
CA LYS A 394 -6.82 -7.80 12.69
C LYS A 394 -7.69 -6.55 12.70
N ASP A 395 -7.12 -5.43 12.25
CA ASP A 395 -7.83 -4.15 12.20
C ASP A 395 -8.94 -4.20 11.12
N ILE A 396 -8.64 -4.78 9.95
CA ILE A 396 -9.60 -4.91 8.84
C ILE A 396 -10.81 -5.74 9.25
N ILE A 397 -10.60 -6.95 9.78
CA ILE A 397 -11.70 -7.84 10.17
C ILE A 397 -12.51 -7.25 11.33
N LYS A 398 -11.84 -6.62 12.30
CA LYS A 398 -12.52 -5.92 13.40
C LYS A 398 -13.43 -4.80 12.88
N ASN A 399 -12.97 -4.00 11.92
CA ASN A 399 -13.70 -2.85 11.40
C ASN A 399 -14.76 -3.26 10.38
N CYS A 400 -14.44 -4.23 9.51
CA CYS A 400 -15.32 -4.61 8.41
C CYS A 400 -16.28 -5.74 8.76
N GLY A 401 -15.91 -6.65 9.67
CA GLY A 401 -16.73 -7.85 9.96
C GLY A 401 -16.97 -8.71 8.71
N SER A 402 -15.99 -8.77 7.81
CA SER A 402 -16.10 -9.37 6.48
C SER A 402 -15.60 -10.82 6.41
N GLY A 403 -15.18 -11.42 7.56
CA GLY A 403 -14.62 -12.76 7.54
C GLY A 403 -14.04 -13.22 8.86
N ILE A 404 -13.11 -14.18 8.80
CA ILE A 404 -12.56 -14.92 9.94
C ILE A 404 -11.04 -14.78 9.99
N LEU A 405 -10.48 -14.57 11.19
CA LEU A 405 -9.05 -14.60 11.44
C LEU A 405 -8.61 -16.00 11.87
N VAL A 406 -7.48 -16.48 11.34
CA VAL A 406 -6.90 -17.78 11.63
C VAL A 406 -5.41 -17.70 11.97
N ASP A 407 -4.91 -18.68 12.71
CA ASP A 407 -3.47 -18.93 12.77
C ASP A 407 -3.01 -19.49 11.40
N PRO A 408 -2.13 -18.80 10.66
CA PRO A 408 -1.70 -19.24 9.34
C PRO A 408 -0.82 -20.50 9.37
N THR A 409 -0.35 -20.93 10.55
CA THR A 409 0.46 -22.16 10.74
C THR A 409 -0.40 -23.39 10.97
N ASP A 410 -1.68 -23.20 11.31
CA ASP A 410 -2.66 -24.26 11.54
C ASP A 410 -3.52 -24.51 10.28
N SER A 411 -3.18 -25.57 9.54
CA SER A 411 -3.94 -25.96 8.33
C SER A 411 -5.38 -26.38 8.63
N GLY A 412 -5.64 -26.94 9.83
CA GLY A 412 -6.99 -27.29 10.26
C GLY A 412 -7.85 -26.05 10.47
N ALA A 413 -7.33 -25.05 11.21
CA ALA A 413 -8.01 -23.78 11.43
C ALA A 413 -8.34 -23.05 10.12
N ILE A 414 -7.42 -23.08 9.13
CA ILE A 414 -7.67 -22.51 7.79
C ILE A 414 -8.85 -23.25 7.11
N ALA A 415 -8.83 -24.59 7.10
CA ALA A 415 -9.88 -25.40 6.47
C ALA A 415 -11.24 -25.20 7.16
N ASP A 416 -11.26 -25.14 8.50
CA ASP A 416 -12.48 -24.94 9.29
C ASP A 416 -13.11 -23.56 9.03
N ALA A 417 -12.32 -22.50 8.99
CA ALA A 417 -12.81 -21.16 8.67
C ALA A 417 -13.39 -21.07 7.24
N ILE A 418 -12.73 -21.68 6.26
CA ILE A 418 -13.26 -21.75 4.89
C ILE A 418 -14.58 -22.52 4.87
N ARG A 419 -14.65 -23.66 5.54
CA ARG A 419 -15.85 -24.51 5.65
C ARG A 419 -17.01 -23.75 6.27
N GLU A 420 -16.77 -23.05 7.38
CA GLU A 420 -17.78 -22.24 8.08
C GLU A 420 -18.42 -21.22 7.13
N ILE A 421 -17.61 -20.52 6.33
CA ILE A 421 -18.11 -19.50 5.41
C ILE A 421 -18.92 -20.14 4.27
N ILE A 422 -18.37 -21.18 3.61
CA ILE A 422 -18.96 -21.75 2.38
C ILE A 422 -20.20 -22.59 2.67
N SER A 423 -20.26 -23.28 3.81
CA SER A 423 -21.39 -24.18 4.14
C SER A 423 -22.65 -23.44 4.61
N SER A 424 -22.54 -22.18 5.04
CA SER A 424 -23.63 -21.40 5.59
C SER A 424 -23.98 -20.19 4.73
N ASN A 425 -25.13 -20.25 4.06
CA ASN A 425 -25.62 -19.10 3.31
C ASN A 425 -25.78 -17.85 4.18
N HIS A 426 -26.24 -18.02 5.44
CA HIS A 426 -26.41 -16.92 6.38
C HIS A 426 -25.07 -16.26 6.75
N SER A 427 -24.05 -17.05 7.07
CA SER A 427 -22.70 -16.54 7.39
C SER A 427 -22.09 -15.84 6.17
N TRP A 428 -22.18 -16.44 5.00
CA TRP A 428 -21.68 -15.88 3.76
C TRP A 428 -22.32 -14.51 3.46
N ASP A 429 -23.66 -14.42 3.49
CA ASP A 429 -24.40 -13.19 3.20
C ASP A 429 -24.08 -12.09 4.22
N LYS A 430 -23.94 -12.46 5.50
CA LYS A 430 -23.53 -11.53 6.56
C LYS A 430 -22.13 -10.94 6.30
N PHE A 431 -21.13 -11.79 6.05
CA PHE A 431 -19.77 -11.33 5.79
C PHE A 431 -19.66 -10.52 4.50
N SER A 432 -20.35 -10.94 3.44
CA SER A 432 -20.44 -10.22 2.17
C SER A 432 -21.00 -8.83 2.34
N LYS A 433 -22.19 -8.72 2.95
CA LYS A 433 -22.85 -7.42 3.21
C LYS A 433 -21.98 -6.50 4.07
N ASN A 434 -21.45 -7.03 5.17
CA ASN A 434 -20.57 -6.26 6.05
C ASN A 434 -19.32 -5.75 5.33
N GLY A 435 -18.68 -6.59 4.51
CA GLY A 435 -17.52 -6.21 3.71
C GLY A 435 -17.82 -5.05 2.78
N ILE A 436 -18.89 -5.16 1.99
CA ILE A 436 -19.30 -4.10 1.04
C ILE A 436 -19.59 -2.77 1.77
N MET A 437 -20.32 -2.81 2.88
CA MET A 437 -20.72 -1.59 3.59
C MET A 437 -19.54 -0.95 4.34
N ASN A 438 -18.82 -1.74 5.12
CA ASN A 438 -17.81 -1.20 6.04
C ASN A 438 -16.50 -0.83 5.36
N VAL A 439 -16.14 -1.47 4.23
CA VAL A 439 -15.01 -1.00 3.42
C VAL A 439 -15.30 0.40 2.87
N ARG A 440 -16.50 0.63 2.36
CA ARG A 440 -16.92 1.97 1.88
C ARG A 440 -16.93 3.02 2.97
N GLN A 441 -17.27 2.63 4.18
CA GLN A 441 -17.31 3.54 5.33
C GLN A 441 -15.92 3.89 5.88
N HIS A 442 -14.95 2.94 5.87
CA HIS A 442 -13.72 3.08 6.63
C HIS A 442 -12.44 3.06 5.80
N TYR A 443 -12.48 2.57 4.54
CA TYR A 443 -11.29 2.29 3.76
C TYR A 443 -11.35 2.89 2.34
N THR A 444 -11.93 4.08 2.21
CA THR A 444 -11.86 4.87 0.97
C THR A 444 -10.75 5.92 1.06
N TRP A 445 -10.23 6.34 -0.07
CA TRP A 445 -9.27 7.43 -0.11
C TRP A 445 -9.89 8.76 0.35
N GLN A 446 -11.20 8.97 0.13
CA GLN A 446 -11.94 10.13 0.63
C GLN A 446 -11.95 10.16 2.15
N HIS A 447 -12.28 9.04 2.81
CA HIS A 447 -12.26 8.93 4.27
C HIS A 447 -10.85 9.15 4.84
N HIS A 448 -9.83 8.57 4.21
CA HIS A 448 -8.42 8.81 4.57
C HIS A 448 -8.06 10.30 4.48
N ALA A 449 -8.41 10.94 3.34
CA ALA A 449 -8.10 12.35 3.09
C ALA A 449 -8.83 13.30 4.05
N GLU A 450 -10.11 13.03 4.37
CA GLU A 450 -10.86 13.78 5.39
C GLU A 450 -10.19 13.72 6.76
N ALA A 451 -9.84 12.52 7.23
CA ALA A 451 -9.16 12.34 8.51
C ALA A 451 -7.77 12.98 8.52
N TYR A 452 -7.02 12.85 7.43
CA TYR A 452 -5.73 13.50 7.25
C TYR A 452 -5.86 15.03 7.30
N ARG A 453 -6.81 15.61 6.55
CA ARG A 453 -7.05 17.07 6.52
C ARG A 453 -7.40 17.60 7.90
N ALA A 454 -8.26 16.91 8.65
CA ALA A 454 -8.61 17.31 10.00
C ALA A 454 -7.39 17.38 10.95
N GLU A 455 -6.46 16.41 10.87
CA GLU A 455 -5.22 16.43 11.64
C GLU A 455 -4.26 17.53 11.16
N ALA A 456 -4.17 17.75 9.84
CA ALA A 456 -3.37 18.84 9.27
C ALA A 456 -3.86 20.21 9.75
N GLU A 457 -5.17 20.46 9.72
CA GLU A 457 -5.78 21.69 10.25
C GLU A 457 -5.51 21.89 11.74
N ARG A 458 -5.60 20.80 12.53
CA ARG A 458 -5.28 20.81 13.97
C ARG A 458 -3.83 21.23 14.21
N LEU A 459 -2.88 20.65 13.47
CA LEU A 459 -1.45 20.96 13.60
C LEU A 459 -1.14 22.40 13.20
N VAL A 460 -1.68 22.87 12.09
CA VAL A 460 -1.48 24.25 11.61
C VAL A 460 -2.05 25.26 12.61
N SER A 461 -3.24 24.99 13.16
CA SER A 461 -3.87 25.87 14.17
C SER A 461 -3.07 25.90 15.47
N ALA A 462 -2.54 24.76 15.92
CA ALA A 462 -1.69 24.69 17.13
C ALA A 462 -0.37 25.45 16.94
N GLY A 463 0.28 25.37 15.77
CA GLY A 463 1.47 26.14 15.44
C GLY A 463 1.23 27.63 15.44
N GLN A 464 0.11 28.10 14.89
CA GLN A 464 -0.29 29.52 14.91
C GLN A 464 -0.54 30.03 16.33
N ALA A 465 -1.15 29.27 17.21
CA ALA A 465 -1.38 29.61 18.59
C ALA A 465 -0.07 29.73 19.38
N SER A 466 0.90 28.86 19.12
CA SER A 466 2.25 28.91 19.72
C SER A 466 3.04 30.15 19.27
N ASP A 467 2.98 30.51 17.99
CA ASP A 467 3.62 31.70 17.43
C ASP A 467 3.02 32.99 17.99
N MET A 468 1.71 33.04 18.20
CA MET A 468 1.04 34.18 18.87
C MET A 468 1.45 34.34 20.34
N ALA A 469 1.67 33.23 21.04
CA ALA A 469 2.14 33.22 22.42
C ALA A 469 3.63 33.61 22.56
N ALA A 470 4.43 33.35 21.51
CA ALA A 470 5.89 33.61 21.50
C ALA A 470 6.29 35.00 21.03
N VAL A 471 5.35 35.92 20.70
CA VAL A 471 5.59 37.31 20.27
C VAL A 471 6.61 37.45 19.11
N VAL A 472 6.77 36.45 18.27
CA VAL A 472 7.60 36.57 17.04
C VAL A 472 6.67 36.34 15.82
N PRO A 473 6.29 37.43 15.10
CA PRO A 473 5.43 37.27 13.91
C PRO A 473 6.10 36.37 12.84
N ARG A 474 5.36 35.47 12.23
CA ARG A 474 5.80 34.66 11.04
C ARG A 474 6.36 35.55 9.92
N ASP A 475 5.87 36.78 9.79
CA ASP A 475 6.38 37.80 8.87
C ASP A 475 7.87 38.16 9.10
N ALA A 476 8.39 37.98 10.32
CA ALA A 476 9.79 38.27 10.62
C ALA A 476 10.72 37.17 10.11
N ILE A 477 10.25 35.90 10.04
CA ILE A 477 11.01 34.76 9.49
C ILE A 477 11.04 34.84 7.96
N GLY A 478 9.94 35.16 7.33
CA GLY A 478 9.87 35.44 5.88
C GLY A 478 10.77 36.60 5.46
N ARG A 479 10.84 37.68 6.28
CA ARG A 479 11.74 38.84 6.06
C ARG A 479 13.21 38.53 6.31
N ARG A 480 13.54 37.57 7.19
CA ARG A 480 14.93 37.10 7.39
C ARG A 480 15.47 36.32 6.18
N LEU A 481 14.65 35.53 5.53
CA LEU A 481 15.02 34.79 4.32
C LEU A 481 15.21 35.71 3.09
N VAL A 482 14.56 36.88 3.07
CA VAL A 482 14.73 37.91 2.01
C VAL A 482 15.99 38.76 2.23
N ARG A 483 16.58 38.77 3.44
CA ARG A 483 17.79 39.55 3.77
C ARG A 483 19.11 38.78 3.72
N LEU A 484 19.09 37.51 3.34
CA LEU A 484 20.30 36.71 3.10
C LEU A 484 20.59 36.64 1.58
N ASN A 485 20.66 37.81 0.95
CA ASN A 485 21.31 38.04 -0.34
C ASN A 485 22.67 38.65 -0.12
#